data_70f06c6ea89629449873c55db734f73d
#
_entry.id   70f06c6ea89629449873c55db734f73d
#
_cell.length_a   1.000
_cell.length_b   1.000
_cell.length_c   1.000
_cell.angle_alpha   90.00
_cell.angle_beta   90.00
_cell.angle_gamma   90.00
#
_symmetry.space_group_name_H-M   'P 1'
#
loop_
_entity.id
_entity.type
_entity.pdbx_description
1 polymer ?
#
loop_
_entity_poly.entity_id
_entity_poly.type
_entity_poly.pdbx_seq_one_letter_code
_entity_poly.pdbx_strand_id
1 'polypeptide(L)'
;MNYLPKILRLAALSLAMGPSAAMADGVAAKPVTPQASPEAAALLQLLYDISGKYLLTGQHNYPAVGARNSEFASKYIGKTPVIFGKDLGFAKEGDTDSYLARPGIVTEAIRQHQMGSLVALCWHAVPPTADEPVTFRPLPGADPKTLRSVQGQLTDEQFRDLLTPGTALYERWCSQVDAVAVFLRQLQDAHVPVLWRPYHEMNGDWFWWGGRTGDYSTASLYRQLFDRLVNHHHLTNLVWVWSMDRPHSPAMEHAKYFPGIEYVDVLAMDIYGNDFAQSYYDSLASLSQGKPLVLAEVGNPPQPDVLTKQPRWAYYMTWSGMVRNTSRKDYAALMRDPRVLNLEDPAYWSVTEPYRKACGLPPLRVEPRPADFSGTWVFDEDRSEVGRMGAGMVPARLEVAQQGNTLDIKTTRVVEYADDQVVDEKLALDGSESRSEFMNSPRVTTARLADGGSRILMDSVVTFSWGAPGSKMTTKETWTLLDGGKALSIQRHISSPRGELDQNLVFYKR
;
A
#
# COMPACT_ATOMS: atom_id res chain seq x y z
N MET A 1 -14.61 6.19 -76.47
CA MET A 1 -14.82 7.17 -75.41
C MET A 1 -15.86 6.64 -74.49
N ASN A 2 -15.47 5.99 -73.42
CA ASN A 2 -16.35 5.65 -72.29
C ASN A 2 -15.48 5.56 -71.05
N TYR A 3 -15.62 6.53 -70.19
CA TYR A 3 -15.01 6.57 -68.86
C TYR A 3 -15.84 5.73 -67.83
N LEU A 4 -15.20 4.77 -67.18
CA LEU A 4 -15.74 4.08 -66.00
C LEU A 4 -14.97 4.55 -64.78
N PRO A 5 -15.63 4.91 -63.64
CA PRO A 5 -14.96 5.30 -62.42
C PRO A 5 -14.56 4.06 -61.59
N LYS A 6 -13.30 4.10 -61.07
CA LYS A 6 -12.78 3.14 -60.10
C LYS A 6 -13.46 3.34 -58.76
N ILE A 7 -14.17 2.33 -58.28
CA ILE A 7 -14.70 2.26 -56.91
C ILE A 7 -13.57 1.77 -55.99
N LEU A 8 -13.13 2.64 -55.08
CA LEU A 8 -12.23 2.32 -53.96
C LEU A 8 -13.05 1.55 -52.94
N ARG A 9 -12.75 0.28 -52.72
CA ARG A 9 -13.27 -0.49 -51.58
C ARG A 9 -12.38 -0.19 -50.37
N LEU A 10 -12.91 0.56 -49.38
CA LEU A 10 -12.36 0.61 -48.02
C LEU A 10 -12.61 -0.74 -47.36
N ALA A 11 -11.55 -1.46 -47.02
CA ALA A 11 -11.60 -2.61 -46.14
C ALA A 11 -11.67 -2.07 -44.69
N ALA A 12 -12.80 -2.23 -44.04
CA ALA A 12 -12.92 -2.00 -42.60
C ALA A 12 -12.22 -3.15 -41.86
N LEU A 13 -11.09 -2.84 -41.25
CA LEU A 13 -10.42 -3.74 -40.28
C LEU A 13 -11.23 -3.71 -38.98
N SER A 14 -12.11 -4.68 -38.80
CA SER A 14 -12.72 -4.93 -37.51
C SER A 14 -11.67 -5.55 -36.57
N LEU A 15 -11.13 -4.75 -35.63
CA LEU A 15 -10.42 -5.28 -34.46
C LEU A 15 -11.43 -6.10 -33.66
N ALA A 16 -11.30 -7.42 -33.71
CA ALA A 16 -11.96 -8.29 -32.77
C ALA A 16 -11.30 -8.08 -31.39
N MET A 17 -11.93 -7.30 -30.53
CA MET A 17 -11.67 -7.36 -29.08
C MET A 17 -12.06 -8.77 -28.63
N GLY A 18 -11.07 -9.55 -28.21
CA GLY A 18 -11.31 -10.83 -27.56
C GLY A 18 -12.18 -10.62 -26.32
N PRO A 19 -13.01 -11.61 -25.94
CA PRO A 19 -13.88 -11.46 -24.81
C PRO A 19 -13.05 -11.25 -23.54
N SER A 20 -13.11 -10.05 -22.96
CA SER A 20 -12.80 -9.84 -21.55
C SER A 20 -13.74 -10.79 -20.80
N ALA A 21 -13.20 -11.83 -20.18
CA ALA A 21 -13.96 -12.68 -19.28
C ALA A 21 -14.35 -11.83 -18.06
N ALA A 22 -15.42 -11.06 -18.18
CA ALA A 22 -16.12 -10.53 -17.04
C ALA A 22 -16.63 -11.73 -16.26
N MET A 23 -16.08 -11.94 -15.06
CA MET A 23 -16.65 -12.90 -14.11
C MET A 23 -18.10 -12.52 -13.90
N ALA A 24 -18.99 -13.50 -14.01
CA ALA A 24 -20.43 -13.30 -13.75
C ALA A 24 -20.58 -12.76 -12.33
N ASP A 25 -21.30 -11.64 -12.18
CA ASP A 25 -21.67 -11.10 -10.88
C ASP A 25 -22.38 -12.18 -10.06
N GLY A 26 -21.80 -12.58 -8.92
CA GLY A 26 -22.48 -13.38 -7.91
C GLY A 26 -21.93 -14.79 -7.60
N VAL A 27 -20.81 -15.22 -8.16
CA VAL A 27 -20.20 -16.49 -7.71
C VAL A 27 -19.34 -16.23 -6.47
N ALA A 28 -19.75 -16.76 -5.31
CA ALA A 28 -18.98 -16.67 -4.09
C ALA A 28 -17.62 -17.36 -4.26
N ALA A 29 -16.54 -16.67 -3.91
CA ALA A 29 -15.20 -17.22 -3.94
C ALA A 29 -15.10 -18.39 -2.94
N LYS A 30 -14.67 -19.55 -3.43
CA LYS A 30 -14.49 -20.74 -2.60
C LYS A 30 -13.01 -21.01 -2.40
N PRO A 31 -12.47 -20.82 -1.17
CA PRO A 31 -11.10 -21.18 -0.87
C PRO A 31 -10.81 -22.66 -1.14
N VAL A 32 -9.56 -22.97 -1.51
CA VAL A 32 -9.12 -24.34 -1.71
C VAL A 32 -9.03 -25.12 -0.40
N THR A 33 -8.87 -24.43 0.72
CA THR A 33 -8.95 -25.03 2.06
C THR A 33 -10.36 -25.53 2.32
N PRO A 34 -10.59 -26.84 2.54
CA PRO A 34 -11.88 -27.35 2.95
C PRO A 34 -12.33 -26.70 4.26
N GLN A 35 -13.58 -26.27 4.35
CA GLN A 35 -14.13 -25.61 5.54
C GLN A 35 -13.33 -24.36 5.96
N ALA A 36 -12.81 -23.62 4.97
CA ALA A 36 -12.14 -22.33 5.25
C ALA A 36 -12.99 -21.45 6.16
N SER A 37 -12.32 -20.70 7.04
CA SER A 37 -13.03 -19.79 7.95
C SER A 37 -13.76 -18.70 7.17
N PRO A 38 -14.84 -18.12 7.74
CA PRO A 38 -15.57 -17.02 7.12
C PRO A 38 -14.65 -15.84 6.76
N GLU A 39 -13.65 -15.58 7.58
CA GLU A 39 -12.67 -14.51 7.39
C GLU A 39 -11.77 -14.78 6.18
N ALA A 40 -11.30 -16.04 6.02
CA ALA A 40 -10.47 -16.42 4.88
C ALA A 40 -11.29 -16.39 3.57
N ALA A 41 -12.54 -16.86 3.61
CA ALA A 41 -13.43 -16.78 2.47
C ALA A 41 -13.72 -15.33 2.08
N ALA A 42 -13.92 -14.44 3.06
CA ALA A 42 -14.16 -13.02 2.80
C ALA A 42 -12.90 -12.29 2.31
N LEU A 43 -11.70 -12.68 2.77
CA LEU A 43 -10.44 -12.15 2.25
C LEU A 43 -10.24 -12.56 0.78
N LEU A 44 -10.50 -13.81 0.44
CA LEU A 44 -10.42 -14.28 -0.94
C LEU A 44 -11.46 -13.57 -1.82
N GLN A 45 -12.71 -13.43 -1.35
CA GLN A 45 -13.76 -12.70 -2.06
C GLN A 45 -13.36 -11.25 -2.34
N LEU A 46 -12.76 -10.55 -1.35
CA LEU A 46 -12.24 -9.20 -1.55
C LEU A 46 -11.24 -9.15 -2.72
N LEU A 47 -10.31 -10.11 -2.82
CA LEU A 47 -9.34 -10.13 -3.91
C LEU A 47 -10.00 -10.36 -5.27
N TYR A 48 -11.07 -11.15 -5.35
CA TYR A 48 -11.87 -11.30 -6.57
C TYR A 48 -12.58 -10.00 -6.93
N ASP A 49 -13.22 -9.34 -5.97
CA ASP A 49 -14.03 -8.13 -6.17
C ASP A 49 -13.20 -6.94 -6.68
N ILE A 50 -11.94 -6.86 -6.25
CA ILE A 50 -11.02 -5.79 -6.67
C ILE A 50 -10.20 -6.13 -7.92
N SER A 51 -10.07 -7.41 -8.29
CA SER A 51 -9.28 -7.84 -9.45
C SER A 51 -9.77 -7.18 -10.74
N GLY A 52 -8.86 -6.52 -11.46
CA GLY A 52 -9.17 -5.76 -12.66
C GLY A 52 -9.77 -4.37 -12.42
N LYS A 53 -10.04 -4.00 -11.17
CA LYS A 53 -10.62 -2.70 -10.77
C LYS A 53 -9.65 -1.87 -9.94
N TYR A 54 -9.05 -2.49 -8.92
CA TYR A 54 -8.18 -1.84 -7.95
C TYR A 54 -6.90 -2.63 -7.70
N LEU A 55 -5.86 -1.90 -7.30
CA LEU A 55 -4.57 -2.41 -6.86
C LEU A 55 -4.32 -1.95 -5.42
N LEU A 56 -4.19 -2.87 -4.47
CA LEU A 56 -3.80 -2.53 -3.10
C LEU A 56 -2.29 -2.35 -2.99
N THR A 57 -1.88 -1.33 -2.25
CA THR A 57 -0.46 -1.09 -1.95
C THR A 57 0.02 -2.01 -0.83
N GLY A 58 1.30 -2.39 -0.82
CA GLY A 58 1.83 -3.28 0.19
C GLY A 58 3.30 -3.04 0.52
N GLN A 59 3.68 -3.45 1.73
CA GLN A 59 5.03 -3.34 2.25
C GLN A 59 5.41 -4.56 3.08
N HIS A 60 6.53 -5.19 2.72
CA HIS A 60 7.15 -6.24 3.52
C HIS A 60 8.01 -5.63 4.64
N ASN A 61 7.97 -6.24 5.82
CA ASN A 61 8.72 -5.81 6.99
C ASN A 61 9.68 -6.92 7.45
N TYR A 62 10.87 -6.52 7.86
CA TYR A 62 11.80 -7.45 8.52
C TYR A 62 11.19 -8.06 9.78
N PRO A 63 11.44 -9.34 10.07
CA PRO A 63 10.75 -10.08 11.13
C PRO A 63 10.78 -9.40 12.49
N ALA A 64 11.94 -8.98 12.95
CA ALA A 64 12.15 -8.50 14.31
C ALA A 64 11.76 -7.05 14.59
N VAL A 65 11.35 -6.28 13.57
CA VAL A 65 11.22 -4.81 13.70
C VAL A 65 9.79 -4.27 13.65
N GLY A 66 8.80 -5.07 14.03
CA GLY A 66 7.41 -4.65 14.02
C GLY A 66 6.94 -4.22 12.62
N ALA A 67 6.38 -3.01 12.49
CA ALA A 67 5.93 -2.42 11.24
C ALA A 67 6.89 -1.35 10.68
N ARG A 68 8.13 -1.35 11.07
CA ARG A 68 9.10 -0.27 10.77
C ARG A 68 9.20 0.08 9.28
N ASN A 69 9.21 -0.94 8.40
CA ASN A 69 9.29 -0.69 6.96
C ASN A 69 7.98 -0.09 6.43
N SER A 70 6.82 -0.54 6.94
CA SER A 70 5.51 0.04 6.60
C SER A 70 5.41 1.50 7.09
N GLU A 71 5.87 1.80 8.30
CA GLU A 71 5.91 3.16 8.83
C GLU A 71 6.85 4.06 8.01
N PHE A 72 8.01 3.54 7.62
CA PHE A 72 8.91 4.26 6.74
C PHE A 72 8.28 4.50 5.35
N ALA A 73 7.66 3.47 4.77
CA ALA A 73 6.97 3.57 3.48
C ALA A 73 5.85 4.63 3.55
N SER A 74 5.04 4.65 4.61
CA SER A 74 4.00 5.66 4.82
C SER A 74 4.57 7.08 4.78
N LYS A 75 5.68 7.33 5.48
CA LYS A 75 6.36 8.63 5.48
C LYS A 75 6.99 8.98 4.14
N TYR A 76 7.51 7.99 3.43
CA TYR A 76 8.18 8.19 2.15
C TYR A 76 7.20 8.44 1.02
N ILE A 77 6.11 7.68 0.98
CA ILE A 77 5.09 7.70 -0.07
C ILE A 77 4.03 8.79 0.20
N GLY A 78 3.77 9.10 1.48
CA GLY A 78 2.68 9.99 1.92
C GLY A 78 1.32 9.29 2.03
N LYS A 79 1.30 7.96 1.91
CA LYS A 79 0.13 7.08 2.03
C LYS A 79 0.51 5.80 2.75
N THR A 80 -0.41 5.19 3.50
CA THR A 80 -0.14 3.97 4.27
C THR A 80 -0.46 2.72 3.45
N PRO A 81 0.54 1.82 3.23
CA PRO A 81 0.30 0.57 2.53
C PRO A 81 -0.75 -0.31 3.21
N VAL A 82 -1.56 -0.99 2.40
CA VAL A 82 -2.64 -1.88 2.83
C VAL A 82 -2.12 -3.25 3.26
N ILE A 83 -1.29 -3.89 2.43
CA ILE A 83 -0.77 -5.23 2.71
C ILE A 83 0.39 -5.12 3.70
N PHE A 84 0.22 -5.73 4.86
CA PHE A 84 1.25 -5.88 5.86
C PHE A 84 1.96 -7.22 5.68
N GLY A 85 3.18 -7.20 5.13
CA GLY A 85 3.99 -8.40 4.89
C GLY A 85 4.98 -8.69 6.00
N LYS A 86 5.13 -9.99 6.35
CA LYS A 86 6.13 -10.52 7.29
C LYS A 86 6.63 -11.89 6.84
N ASP A 87 7.74 -12.33 7.43
CA ASP A 87 8.35 -13.64 7.22
C ASP A 87 8.35 -14.46 8.50
N LEU A 88 7.89 -15.71 8.46
CA LEU A 88 7.87 -16.63 9.61
C LEU A 88 9.10 -17.53 9.72
N GLY A 89 9.94 -17.56 8.71
CA GLY A 89 11.21 -18.29 8.71
C GLY A 89 12.28 -17.41 8.15
N PHE A 90 13.48 -17.40 8.74
CA PHE A 90 14.56 -16.60 8.21
C PHE A 90 15.94 -17.06 8.68
N ALA A 91 16.94 -16.59 7.96
CA ALA A 91 18.33 -16.82 8.27
C ALA A 91 18.86 -15.80 9.28
N LYS A 92 19.90 -16.18 9.98
CA LYS A 92 20.55 -15.35 10.98
C LYS A 92 21.38 -14.20 10.37
N GLU A 93 21.92 -14.39 9.18
CA GLU A 93 22.90 -13.48 8.59
C GLU A 93 22.21 -12.30 7.89
N GLY A 94 22.58 -11.10 8.28
CA GLY A 94 22.08 -9.84 7.73
C GLY A 94 20.72 -9.40 8.25
N ASP A 95 19.97 -10.27 8.89
CA ASP A 95 18.68 -10.01 9.46
C ASP A 95 18.51 -10.69 10.82
N THR A 96 17.59 -10.19 11.62
CA THR A 96 17.25 -10.82 12.88
C THR A 96 16.53 -12.13 12.62
N ASP A 97 16.88 -13.13 13.40
CA ASP A 97 16.32 -14.46 13.35
C ASP A 97 14.81 -14.44 13.52
N SER A 98 14.07 -14.77 12.46
CA SER A 98 12.60 -14.68 12.47
C SER A 98 11.96 -15.73 13.38
N TYR A 99 12.62 -16.85 13.62
CA TYR A 99 12.07 -17.85 14.53
C TYR A 99 11.97 -17.32 15.95
N LEU A 100 12.93 -16.49 16.39
CA LEU A 100 12.87 -15.80 17.69
C LEU A 100 11.82 -14.69 17.70
N ALA A 101 11.51 -14.12 16.55
CA ALA A 101 10.56 -13.03 16.41
C ALA A 101 9.11 -13.48 16.22
N ARG A 102 8.85 -14.76 15.98
CA ARG A 102 7.49 -15.29 15.66
C ARG A 102 6.39 -14.84 16.62
N PRO A 103 6.56 -14.85 17.95
CA PRO A 103 5.54 -14.31 18.86
C PRO A 103 5.24 -12.82 18.60
N GLY A 104 6.27 -12.03 18.36
CA GLY A 104 6.13 -10.61 18.02
C GLY A 104 5.50 -10.39 16.64
N ILE A 105 5.75 -11.27 15.67
CA ILE A 105 5.12 -11.26 14.35
C ILE A 105 3.62 -11.47 14.48
N VAL A 106 3.18 -12.46 15.28
CA VAL A 106 1.75 -12.72 15.55
C VAL A 106 1.08 -11.52 16.19
N THR A 107 1.68 -10.97 17.24
CA THR A 107 1.14 -9.80 17.95
C THR A 107 0.99 -8.60 16.99
N GLU A 108 2.00 -8.34 16.18
CA GLU A 108 1.96 -7.23 15.22
C GLU A 108 0.98 -7.49 14.07
N ALA A 109 0.87 -8.71 13.57
CA ALA A 109 -0.10 -9.08 12.53
C ALA A 109 -1.55 -8.87 13.01
N ILE A 110 -1.86 -9.26 14.26
CA ILE A 110 -3.18 -9.01 14.86
C ILE A 110 -3.44 -7.51 14.96
N ARG A 111 -2.48 -6.73 15.45
CA ARG A 111 -2.60 -5.28 15.55
C ARG A 111 -2.85 -4.62 14.20
N GLN A 112 -2.07 -4.98 13.18
CA GLN A 112 -2.20 -4.44 11.83
C GLN A 112 -3.56 -4.80 11.19
N HIS A 113 -4.02 -6.04 11.37
CA HIS A 113 -5.33 -6.48 10.93
C HIS A 113 -6.46 -5.64 11.56
N GLN A 114 -6.40 -5.40 12.86
CA GLN A 114 -7.37 -4.55 13.57
C GLN A 114 -7.36 -3.12 13.02
N MET A 115 -6.19 -2.58 12.68
CA MET A 115 -6.01 -1.25 12.11
C MET A 115 -6.45 -1.13 10.65
N GLY A 116 -6.73 -2.24 9.95
CA GLY A 116 -7.24 -2.25 8.60
C GLY A 116 -6.35 -2.87 7.55
N SER A 117 -5.13 -3.28 7.90
CA SER A 117 -4.23 -3.97 6.97
C SER A 117 -4.70 -5.40 6.69
N LEU A 118 -4.37 -5.90 5.50
CA LEU A 118 -4.46 -7.31 5.16
C LEU A 118 -3.10 -7.98 5.43
N VAL A 119 -3.12 -9.13 6.12
CA VAL A 119 -1.90 -9.80 6.57
C VAL A 119 -1.40 -10.78 5.50
N ALA A 120 -0.15 -10.61 5.06
CA ALA A 120 0.56 -11.51 4.16
C ALA A 120 1.81 -12.06 4.86
N LEU A 121 1.90 -13.38 4.95
CA LEU A 121 3.06 -14.05 5.55
C LEU A 121 3.72 -14.96 4.52
N CYS A 122 5.05 -14.80 4.38
CA CYS A 122 5.89 -15.75 3.67
C CYS A 122 6.70 -16.60 4.66
N TRP A 123 7.35 -17.60 4.15
CA TRP A 123 8.18 -18.49 4.94
C TRP A 123 9.44 -18.89 4.19
N HIS A 124 10.56 -18.27 4.53
CA HIS A 124 11.87 -18.75 4.13
C HIS A 124 12.23 -19.94 5.04
N ALA A 125 11.75 -21.11 4.63
CA ALA A 125 11.88 -22.32 5.42
C ALA A 125 13.34 -22.77 5.58
N VAL A 126 13.69 -23.22 6.78
CA VAL A 126 14.98 -23.88 6.99
C VAL A 126 15.00 -25.25 6.29
N PRO A 127 16.14 -25.71 5.78
CA PRO A 127 16.24 -27.02 5.18
C PRO A 127 16.07 -28.13 6.27
N PRO A 128 15.42 -29.25 5.95
CA PRO A 128 15.23 -30.33 6.93
C PRO A 128 16.54 -31.04 7.33
N THR A 129 17.66 -30.65 6.74
CA THR A 129 19.02 -31.08 7.13
C THR A 129 19.60 -30.32 8.30
N ALA A 130 18.95 -29.24 8.77
CA ALA A 130 19.43 -28.39 9.83
C ALA A 130 18.31 -27.92 10.76
N ASP A 131 18.67 -27.47 11.95
CA ASP A 131 17.80 -26.75 12.87
C ASP A 131 18.02 -25.25 12.77
N GLU A 132 17.01 -24.46 13.12
CA GLU A 132 17.14 -23.01 13.26
C GLU A 132 18.06 -22.66 14.45
N PRO A 133 18.87 -21.58 14.37
CA PRO A 133 19.00 -20.68 13.22
C PRO A 133 19.94 -21.24 12.14
N VAL A 134 19.67 -20.87 10.89
CA VAL A 134 20.54 -21.16 9.74
C VAL A 134 21.01 -19.86 9.09
N THR A 135 22.00 -19.92 8.18
CA THR A 135 22.39 -18.77 7.38
C THR A 135 21.48 -18.59 6.15
N PHE A 136 21.44 -17.39 5.58
CA PHE A 136 20.70 -17.18 4.34
C PHE A 136 21.40 -17.85 3.16
N ARG A 137 22.73 -17.70 3.06
CA ARG A 137 23.59 -18.30 2.03
C ARG A 137 24.48 -19.37 2.62
N PRO A 138 24.86 -20.39 1.82
CA PRO A 138 25.84 -21.36 2.25
C PRO A 138 27.14 -20.66 2.68
N LEU A 139 27.72 -21.12 3.78
CA LEU A 139 29.04 -20.65 4.17
C LEU A 139 30.09 -21.18 3.19
N PRO A 140 31.22 -20.46 2.94
CA PRO A 140 32.31 -20.94 2.11
C PRO A 140 32.81 -22.31 2.57
N GLY A 141 32.83 -23.29 1.68
CA GLY A 141 33.26 -24.66 1.97
C GLY A 141 32.26 -25.54 2.71
N ALA A 142 31.00 -25.07 2.85
CA ALA A 142 29.95 -25.90 3.43
C ALA A 142 29.69 -27.16 2.58
N ASP A 143 29.52 -28.31 3.25
CA ASP A 143 29.17 -29.57 2.61
C ASP A 143 27.69 -29.51 2.14
N PRO A 144 27.38 -29.66 0.83
CA PRO A 144 26.01 -29.70 0.33
C PRO A 144 25.13 -30.75 1.00
N LYS A 145 25.70 -31.85 1.48
CA LYS A 145 24.95 -32.93 2.16
C LYS A 145 24.43 -32.54 3.54
N THR A 146 25.01 -31.50 4.12
CA THR A 146 24.64 -30.96 5.44
C THR A 146 24.22 -29.50 5.30
N LEU A 147 23.36 -29.22 4.33
CA LEU A 147 22.89 -27.86 4.06
C LEU A 147 22.33 -27.21 5.34
N ARG A 148 22.85 -26.01 5.67
CA ARG A 148 22.50 -25.22 6.85
C ARG A 148 22.18 -23.77 6.47
N SER A 149 21.61 -23.60 5.29
CA SER A 149 21.23 -22.28 4.77
C SER A 149 19.90 -22.35 4.00
N VAL A 150 19.21 -21.24 3.92
CA VAL A 150 17.96 -21.13 3.15
C VAL A 150 18.22 -21.29 1.65
N GLN A 151 19.31 -20.65 1.17
CA GLN A 151 19.82 -20.87 -0.20
C GLN A 151 20.69 -22.12 -0.25
N GLY A 152 20.72 -22.75 -1.43
CA GLY A 152 21.41 -23.99 -1.72
C GLY A 152 20.44 -25.08 -2.16
N GLN A 153 20.98 -26.28 -2.43
CA GLN A 153 20.19 -27.39 -2.93
C GLN A 153 20.38 -28.64 -2.06
N LEU A 154 19.29 -29.33 -1.77
CA LEU A 154 19.35 -30.70 -1.26
C LEU A 154 19.78 -31.64 -2.40
N THR A 155 20.42 -32.77 -2.07
CA THR A 155 20.63 -33.82 -3.08
C THR A 155 19.30 -34.42 -3.52
N ASP A 156 19.27 -35.10 -4.69
CA ASP A 156 18.04 -35.74 -5.18
C ASP A 156 17.55 -36.84 -4.23
N GLU A 157 18.47 -37.53 -3.57
CA GLU A 157 18.15 -38.52 -2.54
C GLU A 157 17.50 -37.84 -1.31
N GLN A 158 18.07 -36.78 -0.82
CA GLN A 158 17.51 -36.02 0.31
C GLN A 158 16.13 -35.44 -0.01
N PHE A 159 15.95 -34.92 -1.22
CA PHE A 159 14.65 -34.36 -1.62
C PHE A 159 13.58 -35.46 -1.78
N ARG A 160 13.96 -36.64 -2.25
CA ARG A 160 13.09 -37.82 -2.28
C ARG A 160 12.71 -38.28 -0.87
N ASP A 161 13.69 -38.38 0.03
CA ASP A 161 13.46 -38.72 1.43
C ASP A 161 12.52 -37.72 2.12
N LEU A 162 12.71 -36.44 1.86
CA LEU A 162 11.83 -35.37 2.34
C LEU A 162 10.34 -35.60 1.95
N LEU A 163 10.10 -36.16 0.78
CA LEU A 163 8.75 -36.46 0.25
C LEU A 163 8.28 -37.87 0.55
N THR A 164 9.07 -38.67 1.28
CA THR A 164 8.76 -40.08 1.60
C THR A 164 8.43 -40.20 3.10
N PRO A 165 7.16 -40.45 3.49
CA PRO A 165 6.77 -40.62 4.87
C PRO A 165 7.58 -41.71 5.59
N GLY A 166 7.96 -41.43 6.85
CA GLY A 166 8.72 -42.36 7.69
C GLY A 166 10.24 -42.26 7.55
N THR A 167 10.76 -41.47 6.63
CA THR A 167 12.18 -41.17 6.57
C THR A 167 12.59 -40.07 7.61
N ALA A 168 13.86 -40.04 8.00
CA ALA A 168 14.34 -39.07 8.97
C ALA A 168 14.15 -37.61 8.50
N LEU A 169 14.34 -37.33 7.20
CA LEU A 169 14.15 -35.98 6.66
C LEU A 169 12.67 -35.57 6.61
N TYR A 170 11.79 -36.52 6.27
CA TYR A 170 10.34 -36.26 6.34
C TYR A 170 9.90 -35.92 7.79
N GLU A 171 10.32 -36.69 8.78
CA GLU A 171 9.95 -36.44 10.17
C GLU A 171 10.50 -35.09 10.70
N ARG A 172 11.73 -34.74 10.31
CA ARG A 172 12.28 -33.41 10.64
C ARG A 172 11.49 -32.28 9.96
N TRP A 173 11.16 -32.43 8.70
CA TRP A 173 10.31 -31.49 7.98
C TRP A 173 8.94 -31.33 8.66
N CYS A 174 8.31 -32.44 9.04
CA CYS A 174 7.07 -32.41 9.82
C CYS A 174 7.23 -31.56 11.10
N SER A 175 8.28 -31.78 11.87
CA SER A 175 8.55 -31.05 13.12
C SER A 175 8.74 -29.53 12.86
N GLN A 176 9.40 -29.15 11.77
CA GLN A 176 9.58 -27.75 11.39
C GLN A 176 8.27 -27.08 10.96
N VAL A 177 7.44 -27.78 10.20
CA VAL A 177 6.09 -27.31 9.83
C VAL A 177 5.21 -27.18 11.05
N ASP A 178 5.23 -28.15 11.97
CA ASP A 178 4.45 -28.13 13.19
C ASP A 178 4.82 -26.93 14.09
N ALA A 179 6.10 -26.58 14.15
CA ALA A 179 6.56 -25.39 14.88
C ALA A 179 6.00 -24.09 14.29
N VAL A 180 5.87 -23.98 12.97
CA VAL A 180 5.26 -22.83 12.30
C VAL A 180 3.72 -22.84 12.46
N ALA A 181 3.10 -24.02 12.40
CA ALA A 181 1.65 -24.18 12.52
C ALA A 181 1.11 -23.63 13.85
N VAL A 182 1.90 -23.67 14.94
CA VAL A 182 1.54 -23.07 16.24
C VAL A 182 1.23 -21.57 16.09
N PHE A 183 2.02 -20.84 15.34
CA PHE A 183 1.85 -19.39 15.18
C PHE A 183 0.72 -19.07 14.19
N LEU A 184 0.56 -19.86 13.13
CA LEU A 184 -0.59 -19.74 12.22
C LEU A 184 -1.91 -20.04 12.95
N ARG A 185 -1.89 -20.99 13.91
CA ARG A 185 -3.02 -21.27 14.80
C ARG A 185 -3.38 -20.07 15.67
N GLN A 186 -2.41 -19.38 16.26
CA GLN A 186 -2.65 -18.18 17.06
C GLN A 186 -3.34 -17.08 16.24
N LEU A 187 -3.00 -16.94 14.96
CA LEU A 187 -3.68 -16.03 14.06
C LEU A 187 -5.11 -16.49 13.76
N GLN A 188 -5.33 -17.80 13.57
CA GLN A 188 -6.67 -18.37 13.40
C GLN A 188 -7.54 -18.11 14.65
N ASP A 189 -7.02 -18.36 15.85
CA ASP A 189 -7.73 -18.16 17.10
C ASP A 189 -8.06 -16.67 17.34
N ALA A 190 -7.27 -15.76 16.75
CA ALA A 190 -7.50 -14.32 16.74
C ALA A 190 -8.37 -13.84 15.56
N HIS A 191 -8.98 -14.74 14.78
CA HIS A 191 -9.80 -14.44 13.58
C HIS A 191 -9.05 -13.62 12.53
N VAL A 192 -7.74 -13.82 12.38
CA VAL A 192 -6.91 -13.17 11.36
C VAL A 192 -6.69 -14.12 10.19
N PRO A 193 -7.29 -13.85 9.03
CA PRO A 193 -6.99 -14.61 7.81
C PRO A 193 -5.64 -14.15 7.24
N VAL A 194 -4.91 -15.08 6.64
CA VAL A 194 -3.53 -14.88 6.20
C VAL A 194 -3.39 -15.20 4.73
N LEU A 195 -2.87 -14.27 3.94
CA LEU A 195 -2.31 -14.52 2.62
C LEU A 195 -1.01 -15.31 2.83
N TRP A 196 -1.09 -16.63 2.76
CA TRP A 196 0.00 -17.55 3.09
C TRP A 196 0.84 -17.89 1.86
N ARG A 197 2.09 -17.49 1.84
CA ARG A 197 3.02 -17.62 0.71
C ARG A 197 4.27 -18.44 1.08
N PRO A 198 4.14 -19.76 1.23
CA PRO A 198 5.29 -20.63 1.48
C PRO A 198 6.02 -20.98 0.18
N TYR A 199 7.30 -21.35 0.28
CA TYR A 199 8.11 -21.91 -0.82
C TYR A 199 8.02 -21.07 -2.11
N HIS A 200 8.07 -19.74 -1.95
CA HIS A 200 8.03 -18.78 -3.06
C HIS A 200 9.24 -18.95 -4.01
N GLU A 201 9.15 -18.32 -5.19
CA GLU A 201 10.18 -18.37 -6.22
C GLU A 201 10.63 -19.82 -6.56
N MET A 202 9.70 -20.76 -6.48
CA MET A 202 10.01 -22.19 -6.58
C MET A 202 10.48 -22.64 -7.96
N ASN A 203 10.38 -21.79 -8.99
CA ASN A 203 10.93 -22.00 -10.33
C ASN A 203 12.42 -21.65 -10.45
N GLY A 204 12.98 -20.96 -9.43
CA GLY A 204 14.41 -20.74 -9.29
C GLY A 204 15.11 -21.87 -8.53
N ASP A 205 16.41 -21.96 -8.69
CA ASP A 205 17.27 -22.99 -8.07
C ASP A 205 18.12 -22.46 -6.90
N TRP A 206 17.83 -21.24 -6.44
CA TRP A 206 18.58 -20.63 -5.34
C TRP A 206 18.13 -21.06 -3.95
N PHE A 207 16.87 -21.38 -3.76
CA PHE A 207 16.35 -21.90 -2.50
C PHE A 207 16.34 -23.44 -2.49
N TRP A 208 16.54 -24.06 -1.32
CA TRP A 208 16.61 -25.51 -1.20
C TRP A 208 15.32 -26.25 -1.68
N TRP A 209 14.20 -25.57 -1.68
CA TRP A 209 12.89 -26.12 -2.14
C TRP A 209 12.65 -25.94 -3.64
N GLY A 210 13.44 -25.11 -4.33
CA GLY A 210 13.18 -24.68 -5.70
C GLY A 210 13.84 -25.51 -6.78
N GLY A 211 13.51 -25.21 -8.05
CA GLY A 211 14.16 -25.73 -9.25
C GLY A 211 13.86 -27.18 -9.60
N ARG A 212 12.95 -27.88 -8.91
CA ARG A 212 12.69 -29.31 -9.09
C ARG A 212 11.35 -29.59 -9.75
N THR A 213 11.39 -30.46 -10.79
CA THR A 213 10.23 -30.92 -11.55
C THR A 213 10.13 -32.47 -11.51
N GLY A 214 9.04 -33.03 -12.01
CA GLY A 214 8.80 -34.48 -12.00
C GLY A 214 8.13 -34.96 -10.71
N ASP A 215 8.31 -36.27 -10.38
CA ASP A 215 7.60 -36.92 -9.27
C ASP A 215 7.99 -36.34 -7.90
N TYR A 216 9.27 -36.16 -7.69
CA TYR A 216 9.85 -35.53 -6.48
C TYR A 216 10.13 -34.06 -6.75
N SER A 217 9.05 -33.26 -6.90
CA SER A 217 9.12 -31.89 -7.34
C SER A 217 8.82 -30.89 -6.22
N THR A 218 9.16 -29.63 -6.46
CA THR A 218 8.75 -28.49 -5.61
C THR A 218 7.23 -28.40 -5.51
N ALA A 219 6.50 -28.71 -6.61
CA ALA A 219 5.04 -28.78 -6.59
C ALA A 219 4.53 -29.89 -5.65
N SER A 220 5.22 -31.05 -5.59
CA SER A 220 4.89 -32.15 -4.65
C SER A 220 5.14 -31.69 -3.19
N LEU A 221 6.23 -30.96 -2.93
CA LEU A 221 6.50 -30.39 -1.61
C LEU A 221 5.43 -29.36 -1.18
N TYR A 222 4.97 -28.53 -2.12
CA TYR A 222 3.88 -27.57 -1.84
C TYR A 222 2.58 -28.28 -1.46
N ARG A 223 2.20 -29.34 -2.19
CA ARG A 223 1.03 -30.16 -1.86
C ARG A 223 1.18 -30.87 -0.50
N GLN A 224 2.39 -31.40 -0.20
CA GLN A 224 2.68 -32.01 1.11
C GLN A 224 2.50 -31.00 2.26
N LEU A 225 2.95 -29.75 2.06
CA LEU A 225 2.75 -28.68 3.05
C LEU A 225 1.27 -28.32 3.21
N PHE A 226 0.53 -28.23 2.08
CA PHE A 226 -0.91 -28.02 2.12
C PHE A 226 -1.60 -29.08 2.95
N ASP A 227 -1.31 -30.35 2.66
CA ASP A 227 -1.89 -31.48 3.39
C ASP A 227 -1.57 -31.43 4.89
N ARG A 228 -0.31 -31.13 5.25
CA ARG A 228 0.10 -31.01 6.66
C ARG A 228 -0.62 -29.89 7.40
N LEU A 229 -0.71 -28.69 6.82
CA LEU A 229 -1.33 -27.53 7.47
C LEU A 229 -2.87 -27.63 7.48
N VAL A 230 -3.48 -28.13 6.42
CA VAL A 230 -4.94 -28.18 6.26
C VAL A 230 -5.52 -29.43 6.89
N ASN A 231 -5.03 -30.62 6.53
CA ASN A 231 -5.64 -31.89 6.92
C ASN A 231 -5.13 -32.41 8.28
N HIS A 232 -3.86 -32.13 8.64
CA HIS A 232 -3.33 -32.55 9.93
C HIS A 232 -3.50 -31.46 11.00
N HIS A 233 -3.15 -30.22 10.71
CA HIS A 233 -3.29 -29.11 11.67
C HIS A 233 -4.66 -28.45 11.65
N HIS A 234 -5.53 -28.75 10.70
CA HIS A 234 -6.86 -28.15 10.57
C HIS A 234 -6.84 -26.61 10.58
N LEU A 235 -5.87 -26.01 9.87
CA LEU A 235 -5.83 -24.57 9.70
C LEU A 235 -6.82 -24.14 8.62
N THR A 236 -7.75 -23.28 8.96
CA THR A 236 -8.85 -22.84 8.10
C THR A 236 -8.76 -21.36 7.71
N ASN A 237 -7.80 -20.64 8.28
CA ASN A 237 -7.61 -19.19 8.07
C ASN A 237 -6.62 -18.83 6.95
N LEU A 238 -6.09 -19.81 6.22
CA LEU A 238 -5.08 -19.61 5.19
C LEU A 238 -5.72 -19.43 3.81
N VAL A 239 -5.35 -18.32 3.12
CA VAL A 239 -5.56 -18.11 1.69
C VAL A 239 -4.23 -18.40 1.00
N TRP A 240 -4.19 -19.46 0.19
CA TRP A 240 -2.97 -20.03 -0.36
C TRP A 240 -2.46 -19.24 -1.56
N VAL A 241 -1.28 -18.62 -1.41
CA VAL A 241 -0.61 -17.82 -2.44
C VAL A 241 0.56 -18.61 -3.01
N TRP A 242 0.43 -19.03 -4.26
CA TRP A 242 1.50 -19.67 -5.00
C TRP A 242 2.30 -18.60 -5.76
N SER A 243 3.59 -18.47 -5.48
CA SER A 243 4.44 -17.39 -5.96
C SER A 243 5.65 -17.89 -6.75
N MET A 244 5.89 -17.25 -7.88
CA MET A 244 6.94 -17.58 -8.84
C MET A 244 7.83 -16.36 -9.09
N ASP A 245 9.11 -16.58 -9.36
CA ASP A 245 9.95 -15.55 -9.97
C ASP A 245 9.72 -15.48 -11.49
N ARG A 246 10.14 -14.39 -12.11
CA ARG A 246 10.13 -14.20 -13.56
C ARG A 246 10.90 -15.33 -14.25
N PRO A 247 10.37 -15.96 -15.30
CA PRO A 247 11.09 -17.01 -16.00
C PRO A 247 12.22 -16.43 -16.85
N HIS A 248 13.45 -16.62 -16.42
CA HIS A 248 14.65 -16.22 -17.17
C HIS A 248 15.10 -17.26 -18.21
N SER A 249 14.49 -18.43 -18.19
CA SER A 249 14.77 -19.53 -19.12
C SER A 249 13.55 -20.42 -19.30
N PRO A 250 13.52 -21.26 -20.34
CA PRO A 250 12.46 -22.25 -20.53
C PRO A 250 12.34 -23.27 -19.37
N ALA A 251 13.41 -23.48 -18.60
CA ALA A 251 13.38 -24.33 -17.42
C ALA A 251 12.49 -23.75 -16.31
N MET A 252 12.40 -22.43 -16.21
CA MET A 252 11.67 -21.70 -15.18
C MET A 252 10.20 -21.41 -15.54
N GLU A 253 9.67 -21.98 -16.65
CA GLU A 253 8.27 -21.79 -17.03
C GLU A 253 7.32 -22.13 -15.89
N HIS A 254 6.37 -21.28 -15.59
CA HIS A 254 5.45 -21.35 -14.46
C HIS A 254 4.69 -22.69 -14.42
N ALA A 255 4.20 -23.17 -15.57
CA ALA A 255 3.43 -24.40 -15.65
C ALA A 255 4.16 -25.66 -15.13
N LYS A 256 5.51 -25.66 -15.19
CA LYS A 256 6.32 -26.80 -14.72
C LYS A 256 6.33 -26.96 -13.20
N TYR A 257 6.00 -25.90 -12.48
CA TYR A 257 6.01 -25.85 -11.02
C TYR A 257 4.61 -25.71 -10.41
N PHE A 258 3.58 -25.71 -11.26
CA PHE A 258 2.21 -25.50 -10.80
C PHE A 258 1.69 -26.71 -10.00
N PRO A 259 1.30 -26.52 -8.72
CA PRO A 259 0.89 -27.63 -7.86
C PRO A 259 -0.51 -28.17 -8.16
N GLY A 260 -1.26 -27.50 -9.01
CA GLY A 260 -2.67 -27.75 -9.29
C GLY A 260 -3.57 -26.63 -8.77
N ILE A 261 -4.64 -26.34 -9.51
CA ILE A 261 -5.56 -25.24 -9.18
C ILE A 261 -6.31 -25.48 -7.86
N GLU A 262 -6.42 -26.74 -7.45
CA GLU A 262 -7.06 -27.19 -6.21
C GLU A 262 -6.23 -26.91 -4.95
N TYR A 263 -4.97 -26.49 -5.11
CA TYR A 263 -4.05 -26.16 -4.01
C TYR A 263 -3.75 -24.67 -3.90
N VAL A 264 -4.31 -23.85 -4.78
CA VAL A 264 -3.93 -22.42 -4.93
C VAL A 264 -5.16 -21.55 -4.94
N ASP A 265 -5.23 -20.54 -4.08
CA ASP A 265 -6.28 -19.51 -4.08
C ASP A 265 -5.89 -18.30 -4.92
N VAL A 266 -4.60 -17.91 -4.86
CA VAL A 266 -4.04 -16.70 -5.47
C VAL A 266 -2.74 -17.06 -6.17
N LEU A 267 -2.57 -16.61 -7.41
CA LEU A 267 -1.31 -16.77 -8.12
C LEU A 267 -0.50 -15.48 -8.03
N ALA A 268 0.77 -15.63 -7.73
CA ALA A 268 1.67 -14.51 -7.45
C ALA A 268 2.93 -14.53 -8.30
N MET A 269 3.51 -13.34 -8.49
CA MET A 269 4.80 -13.19 -9.12
C MET A 269 5.67 -12.23 -8.31
N ASP A 270 6.97 -12.52 -8.26
CA ASP A 270 8.00 -11.71 -7.67
C ASP A 270 8.79 -11.03 -8.79
N ILE A 271 8.79 -9.68 -8.81
CA ILE A 271 9.35 -8.88 -9.90
C ILE A 271 10.34 -7.85 -9.36
N TYR A 272 11.57 -7.94 -9.82
CA TYR A 272 12.62 -6.98 -9.51
C TYR A 272 13.12 -6.27 -10.78
N GLY A 273 13.69 -5.07 -10.62
CA GLY A 273 14.30 -4.31 -11.73
C GLY A 273 13.30 -3.73 -12.75
N ASN A 274 12.05 -3.48 -12.37
CA ASN A 274 10.98 -2.97 -13.26
C ASN A 274 10.67 -3.87 -14.47
N ASP A 275 10.95 -5.16 -14.40
CA ASP A 275 10.80 -6.12 -15.49
C ASP A 275 9.38 -6.69 -15.56
N PHE A 276 8.40 -5.84 -15.86
CA PHE A 276 6.98 -6.18 -16.00
C PHE A 276 6.64 -6.66 -17.42
N ALA A 277 7.33 -7.70 -17.92
CA ALA A 277 7.05 -8.21 -19.26
C ALA A 277 5.62 -8.77 -19.38
N GLN A 278 4.93 -8.43 -20.48
CA GLN A 278 3.55 -8.88 -20.72
C GLN A 278 3.44 -10.40 -20.76
N SER A 279 4.45 -11.08 -21.31
CA SER A 279 4.50 -12.54 -21.37
C SER A 279 4.46 -13.24 -20.02
N TYR A 280 5.03 -12.64 -18.98
CA TYR A 280 4.98 -13.17 -17.62
C TYR A 280 3.56 -13.11 -17.06
N TYR A 281 2.92 -11.95 -17.23
CA TYR A 281 1.53 -11.75 -16.84
C TYR A 281 0.59 -12.71 -17.57
N ASP A 282 0.71 -12.84 -18.90
CA ASP A 282 -0.16 -13.68 -19.71
C ASP A 282 -0.01 -15.16 -19.33
N SER A 283 1.22 -15.62 -19.07
CA SER A 283 1.50 -16.98 -18.59
C SER A 283 0.81 -17.26 -17.25
N LEU A 284 0.94 -16.35 -16.29
CA LEU A 284 0.32 -16.50 -14.97
C LEU A 284 -1.21 -16.41 -15.07
N ALA A 285 -1.72 -15.48 -15.86
CA ALA A 285 -3.16 -15.30 -16.10
C ALA A 285 -3.81 -16.54 -16.73
N SER A 286 -3.11 -17.20 -17.65
CA SER A 286 -3.56 -18.45 -18.27
C SER A 286 -3.71 -19.58 -17.26
N LEU A 287 -2.73 -19.72 -16.34
CA LEU A 287 -2.77 -20.75 -15.29
C LEU A 287 -3.84 -20.47 -14.23
N SER A 288 -4.20 -19.19 -14.03
CA SER A 288 -5.06 -18.76 -12.92
C SER A 288 -6.50 -19.26 -13.01
N GLN A 289 -6.99 -19.61 -14.21
CA GLN A 289 -8.39 -19.96 -14.44
C GLN A 289 -9.38 -18.95 -13.83
N GLY A 290 -9.01 -17.67 -13.83
CA GLY A 290 -9.82 -16.59 -13.26
C GLY A 290 -9.52 -16.24 -11.80
N LYS A 291 -8.72 -17.01 -11.07
CA LYS A 291 -8.29 -16.67 -9.70
C LYS A 291 -7.49 -15.36 -9.65
N PRO A 292 -7.47 -14.66 -8.51
CA PRO A 292 -6.75 -13.39 -8.36
C PRO A 292 -5.25 -13.52 -8.66
N LEU A 293 -4.69 -12.46 -9.27
CA LEU A 293 -3.27 -12.32 -9.54
C LEU A 293 -2.68 -11.22 -8.64
N VAL A 294 -1.48 -11.43 -8.13
CA VAL A 294 -0.81 -10.47 -7.25
C VAL A 294 0.69 -10.38 -7.54
N LEU A 295 1.27 -9.26 -7.16
CA LEU A 295 2.71 -9.06 -7.12
C LEU A 295 3.18 -9.22 -5.67
N ALA A 296 3.60 -10.43 -5.30
CA ALA A 296 3.88 -10.74 -3.90
C ALA A 296 5.22 -10.20 -3.42
N GLU A 297 6.14 -9.91 -4.35
CA GLU A 297 7.36 -9.15 -4.09
C GLU A 297 7.68 -8.23 -5.27
N VAL A 298 8.00 -6.97 -4.97
CA VAL A 298 8.53 -6.08 -5.99
C VAL A 298 9.69 -5.24 -5.43
N GLY A 299 10.72 -5.05 -6.27
CA GLY A 299 11.75 -4.06 -5.98
C GLY A 299 11.26 -2.63 -6.22
N ASN A 300 10.42 -2.47 -7.24
CA ASN A 300 9.73 -1.23 -7.62
C ASN A 300 8.25 -1.53 -7.90
N PRO A 301 7.29 -0.71 -7.45
CA PRO A 301 5.88 -0.92 -7.74
C PRO A 301 5.57 -0.74 -9.22
N PRO A 302 4.55 -1.44 -9.76
CA PRO A 302 4.10 -1.24 -11.12
C PRO A 302 3.60 0.19 -11.34
N GLN A 303 4.03 0.83 -12.42
CA GLN A 303 3.59 2.17 -12.76
C GLN A 303 2.23 2.14 -13.50
N PRO A 304 1.52 3.28 -13.64
CA PRO A 304 0.17 3.33 -14.23
C PRO A 304 0.04 2.71 -15.63
N ASP A 305 1.09 2.77 -16.45
CA ASP A 305 1.12 2.16 -17.78
C ASP A 305 1.16 0.62 -17.73
N VAL A 306 1.87 0.05 -16.74
CA VAL A 306 1.85 -1.39 -16.46
C VAL A 306 0.44 -1.83 -16.05
N LEU A 307 -0.20 -1.09 -15.14
CA LEU A 307 -1.57 -1.38 -14.69
C LEU A 307 -2.61 -1.33 -15.81
N THR A 308 -2.36 -0.54 -16.84
CA THR A 308 -3.23 -0.48 -18.02
C THR A 308 -3.12 -1.73 -18.89
N LYS A 309 -1.91 -2.30 -19.00
CA LYS A 309 -1.64 -3.52 -19.78
C LYS A 309 -1.89 -4.81 -19.00
N GLN A 310 -1.73 -4.75 -17.68
CA GLN A 310 -1.80 -5.87 -16.76
C GLN A 310 -2.81 -5.56 -15.62
N PRO A 311 -4.11 -5.44 -15.93
CA PRO A 311 -5.09 -4.83 -15.00
C PRO A 311 -5.47 -5.73 -13.82
N ARG A 312 -5.19 -7.04 -13.85
CA ARG A 312 -5.70 -8.00 -12.85
C ARG A 312 -4.85 -8.12 -11.59
N TRP A 313 -3.73 -7.39 -11.46
CA TRP A 313 -2.97 -7.35 -10.22
C TRP A 313 -3.83 -6.78 -9.09
N ALA A 314 -4.17 -7.60 -8.08
CA ALA A 314 -5.00 -7.17 -6.94
C ALA A 314 -4.19 -6.46 -5.85
N TYR A 315 -2.92 -6.80 -5.68
CA TYR A 315 -2.00 -6.02 -4.85
C TYR A 315 -0.55 -6.13 -5.35
N TYR A 316 0.28 -5.19 -4.90
CA TYR A 316 1.74 -5.35 -4.91
C TYR A 316 2.30 -5.23 -3.50
N MET A 317 3.45 -5.84 -3.23
CA MET A 317 4.16 -5.71 -1.96
C MET A 317 5.63 -5.37 -2.20
N THR A 318 6.04 -4.15 -1.83
CA THR A 318 7.44 -3.73 -1.93
C THR A 318 8.28 -4.49 -0.91
N TRP A 319 9.37 -5.11 -1.37
CA TRP A 319 10.23 -5.89 -0.51
C TRP A 319 11.04 -5.02 0.45
N SER A 320 10.90 -5.28 1.75
CA SER A 320 11.82 -4.79 2.78
C SER A 320 12.14 -3.29 2.68
N GLY A 321 13.42 -2.92 2.58
CA GLY A 321 13.89 -1.54 2.45
C GLY A 321 13.83 -0.94 1.05
N MET A 322 13.31 -1.68 0.05
CA MET A 322 13.39 -1.29 -1.37
C MET A 322 12.43 -0.17 -1.78
N VAL A 323 11.58 0.31 -0.88
CA VAL A 323 10.72 1.47 -1.17
C VAL A 323 11.52 2.67 -1.73
N ARG A 324 12.79 2.81 -1.35
CA ARG A 324 13.68 3.86 -1.85
C ARG A 324 14.17 3.67 -3.29
N ASN A 325 13.99 2.48 -3.88
CA ASN A 325 14.36 2.22 -5.27
C ASN A 325 13.48 2.97 -6.26
N THR A 326 12.31 3.43 -5.81
CA THR A 326 11.38 4.23 -6.60
C THR A 326 11.36 5.66 -6.10
N SER A 327 11.45 6.62 -7.00
CA SER A 327 11.46 8.03 -6.65
C SER A 327 10.13 8.48 -6.03
N ARG A 328 10.16 9.52 -5.19
CA ARG A 328 8.92 10.13 -4.65
C ARG A 328 8.02 10.66 -5.75
N LYS A 329 8.58 11.13 -6.88
CA LYS A 329 7.84 11.59 -8.05
C LYS A 329 7.03 10.45 -8.67
N ASP A 330 7.63 9.28 -8.83
CA ASP A 330 6.98 8.11 -9.41
C ASP A 330 5.93 7.54 -8.46
N TYR A 331 6.21 7.51 -7.14
CA TYR A 331 5.18 7.20 -6.16
C TYR A 331 4.03 8.19 -6.20
N ALA A 332 4.30 9.49 -6.31
CA ALA A 332 3.24 10.49 -6.41
C ALA A 332 2.40 10.32 -7.70
N ALA A 333 2.99 9.85 -8.79
CA ALA A 333 2.25 9.51 -10.01
C ALA A 333 1.37 8.27 -9.79
N LEU A 334 1.91 7.23 -9.17
CA LEU A 334 1.18 6.00 -8.83
C LEU A 334 0.02 6.28 -7.85
N MET A 335 0.25 7.08 -6.81
CA MET A 335 -0.78 7.39 -5.79
C MET A 335 -1.91 8.29 -6.31
N ARG A 336 -1.73 8.96 -7.47
CA ARG A 336 -2.81 9.68 -8.16
C ARG A 336 -3.65 8.81 -9.06
N ASP A 337 -3.23 7.58 -9.35
CA ASP A 337 -4.04 6.65 -10.13
C ASP A 337 -5.24 6.18 -9.30
N PRO A 338 -6.49 6.41 -9.75
CA PRO A 338 -7.67 6.07 -8.97
C PRO A 338 -7.85 4.57 -8.74
N ARG A 339 -7.10 3.73 -9.44
CA ARG A 339 -7.08 2.29 -9.23
C ARG A 339 -6.27 1.87 -8.01
N VAL A 340 -5.34 2.72 -7.53
CA VAL A 340 -4.41 2.40 -6.45
C VAL A 340 -5.00 2.80 -5.10
N LEU A 341 -5.17 1.83 -4.20
CA LEU A 341 -5.80 2.03 -2.91
C LEU A 341 -4.80 1.85 -1.76
N ASN A 342 -4.92 2.73 -0.78
CA ASN A 342 -4.17 2.79 0.46
C ASN A 342 -5.12 2.76 1.67
N LEU A 343 -4.62 2.62 2.87
CA LEU A 343 -5.45 2.53 4.08
C LEU A 343 -6.37 3.75 4.30
N GLU A 344 -5.94 4.94 3.88
CA GLU A 344 -6.69 6.18 4.06
C GLU A 344 -7.76 6.42 2.98
N ASP A 345 -7.80 5.59 1.93
CA ASP A 345 -8.66 5.89 0.78
C ASP A 345 -10.11 5.43 1.03
N PRO A 346 -11.12 6.30 0.84
CA PRO A 346 -12.53 5.93 1.06
C PRO A 346 -13.00 4.75 0.21
N ALA A 347 -12.45 4.58 -0.99
CA ALA A 347 -12.74 3.42 -1.84
C ALA A 347 -12.24 2.12 -1.19
N TYR A 348 -11.08 2.14 -0.51
CA TYR A 348 -10.59 0.99 0.26
C TYR A 348 -11.54 0.64 1.42
N TRP A 349 -12.03 1.65 2.16
CA TRP A 349 -12.96 1.41 3.26
C TRP A 349 -14.24 0.74 2.77
N SER A 350 -14.76 1.21 1.64
CA SER A 350 -15.98 0.66 1.04
C SER A 350 -15.79 -0.79 0.57
N VAL A 351 -14.72 -1.10 -0.16
CA VAL A 351 -14.52 -2.46 -0.69
C VAL A 351 -14.17 -3.47 0.40
N THR A 352 -13.60 -3.03 1.54
CA THR A 352 -13.24 -3.90 2.66
C THR A 352 -14.32 -4.08 3.72
N GLU A 353 -15.42 -3.34 3.65
CA GLU A 353 -16.49 -3.43 4.65
C GLU A 353 -17.05 -4.86 4.81
N PRO A 354 -17.40 -5.62 3.75
CA PRO A 354 -17.86 -7.01 3.87
C PRO A 354 -16.83 -7.92 4.53
N TYR A 355 -15.55 -7.77 4.16
CA TYR A 355 -14.44 -8.51 4.76
C TYR A 355 -14.29 -8.21 6.26
N ARG A 356 -14.25 -6.93 6.65
CA ARG A 356 -14.13 -6.53 8.06
C ARG A 356 -15.30 -7.03 8.90
N LYS A 357 -16.50 -6.98 8.33
CA LYS A 357 -17.69 -7.54 8.98
C LYS A 357 -17.54 -9.05 9.23
N ALA A 358 -17.01 -9.80 8.27
CA ALA A 358 -16.77 -11.24 8.42
C ALA A 358 -15.73 -11.53 9.51
N CYS A 359 -14.75 -10.63 9.70
CA CYS A 359 -13.74 -10.71 10.77
C CYS A 359 -14.24 -10.17 12.13
N GLY A 360 -15.49 -9.74 12.25
CA GLY A 360 -16.02 -9.14 13.49
C GLY A 360 -15.44 -7.76 13.80
N LEU A 361 -14.83 -7.09 12.82
CA LEU A 361 -14.19 -5.79 12.98
C LEU A 361 -15.13 -4.65 12.57
N PRO A 362 -15.02 -3.47 13.21
CA PRO A 362 -15.79 -2.30 12.79
C PRO A 362 -15.36 -1.83 11.38
N PRO A 363 -16.23 -1.16 10.63
CA PRO A 363 -15.86 -0.49 9.39
C PRO A 363 -14.68 0.45 9.60
N LEU A 364 -13.80 0.58 8.59
CA LEU A 364 -12.78 1.61 8.59
C LEU A 364 -13.49 2.95 8.40
N ARG A 365 -13.74 3.61 9.48
CA ARG A 365 -14.14 5.01 9.47
C ARG A 365 -12.94 5.77 10.03
N VAL A 366 -12.12 6.34 9.14
CA VAL A 366 -11.36 7.50 9.55
C VAL A 366 -12.39 8.62 9.55
N GLU A 367 -12.99 8.92 10.69
CA GLU A 367 -13.49 10.26 10.89
C GLU A 367 -12.27 11.15 10.64
N PRO A 368 -12.29 12.02 9.63
CA PRO A 368 -11.17 12.90 9.40
C PRO A 368 -10.99 13.66 10.71
N ARG A 369 -9.90 13.41 11.42
CA ARG A 369 -9.56 14.30 12.52
C ARG A 369 -9.39 15.65 11.88
N PRO A 370 -10.12 16.68 12.33
CA PRO A 370 -9.89 18.01 11.81
C PRO A 370 -8.40 18.27 11.82
N ALA A 371 -7.88 18.78 10.72
CA ALA A 371 -6.47 19.12 10.65
C ALA A 371 -6.19 20.12 11.78
N ASP A 372 -5.11 19.92 12.52
CA ASP A 372 -4.67 20.87 13.54
C ASP A 372 -3.75 21.90 12.90
N PHE A 373 -4.31 23.09 12.68
CA PHE A 373 -3.59 24.24 12.12
C PHE A 373 -2.73 24.96 13.15
N SER A 374 -2.72 24.52 14.41
CA SER A 374 -1.93 25.15 15.47
C SER A 374 -0.44 25.11 15.18
N GLY A 375 0.26 26.18 15.50
CA GLY A 375 1.71 26.29 15.37
C GLY A 375 2.18 27.70 15.04
N THR A 376 3.50 27.84 15.01
CA THR A 376 4.16 29.04 14.49
C THR A 376 4.56 28.81 13.05
N TRP A 377 4.01 29.59 12.14
CA TRP A 377 4.18 29.51 10.72
C TRP A 377 5.00 30.69 10.22
N VAL A 378 6.11 30.43 9.54
CA VAL A 378 7.02 31.46 9.01
C VAL A 378 6.89 31.47 7.49
N PHE A 379 6.77 32.65 6.91
CA PHE A 379 6.58 32.85 5.47
C PHE A 379 7.75 32.26 4.67
N ASP A 380 7.41 31.50 3.64
CA ASP A 380 8.32 30.87 2.68
C ASP A 380 8.17 31.56 1.33
N GLU A 381 9.04 32.53 1.08
CA GLU A 381 8.99 33.34 -0.14
C GLU A 381 9.26 32.51 -1.39
N ASP A 382 10.17 31.55 -1.32
CA ASP A 382 10.57 30.72 -2.46
C ASP A 382 9.43 29.79 -2.97
N ARG A 383 8.51 29.45 -2.08
CA ARG A 383 7.36 28.58 -2.40
C ARG A 383 6.06 29.35 -2.64
N SER A 384 6.08 30.67 -2.53
CA SER A 384 4.89 31.53 -2.54
C SER A 384 4.73 32.29 -3.85
N GLU A 385 3.48 32.53 -4.23
CA GLU A 385 3.10 33.43 -5.33
C GLU A 385 2.38 34.64 -4.73
N VAL A 386 3.11 35.72 -4.52
CA VAL A 386 2.61 36.94 -3.82
C VAL A 386 1.92 37.94 -4.76
N GLY A 387 2.01 37.74 -6.09
CA GLY A 387 1.42 38.63 -7.09
C GLY A 387 2.06 40.04 -7.08
N ARG A 388 1.32 41.01 -7.59
CA ARG A 388 1.81 42.38 -7.81
C ARG A 388 2.12 43.18 -6.54
N MET A 389 1.71 42.72 -5.36
CA MET A 389 1.92 43.43 -4.11
C MET A 389 3.28 43.14 -3.47
N GLY A 390 3.98 42.13 -3.92
CA GLY A 390 5.28 41.76 -3.38
C GLY A 390 5.23 41.17 -1.95
N ALA A 391 6.36 40.60 -1.51
CA ALA A 391 6.47 39.90 -0.22
C ALA A 391 6.33 40.83 0.99
N GLY A 392 6.68 42.13 0.87
CA GLY A 392 6.58 43.09 1.97
C GLY A 392 5.15 43.37 2.47
N MET A 393 4.13 43.00 1.71
CA MET A 393 2.72 43.14 2.11
C MET A 393 2.11 41.86 2.68
N VAL A 394 2.89 40.80 2.78
CA VAL A 394 2.46 39.47 3.29
C VAL A 394 2.89 39.35 4.77
N PRO A 395 2.14 38.63 5.63
CA PRO A 395 2.61 38.29 6.96
C PRO A 395 3.94 37.54 6.94
N ALA A 396 4.90 38.00 7.72
CA ALA A 396 6.17 37.28 7.90
C ALA A 396 6.00 36.06 8.82
N ARG A 397 5.02 36.14 9.74
CA ARG A 397 4.74 35.06 10.70
C ARG A 397 3.27 35.02 11.08
N LEU A 398 2.75 33.79 11.26
CA LEU A 398 1.45 33.50 11.86
C LEU A 398 1.68 32.61 13.09
N GLU A 399 1.09 32.97 14.22
CA GLU A 399 0.97 32.13 15.39
C GLU A 399 -0.50 31.72 15.48
N VAL A 400 -0.77 30.43 15.33
CA VAL A 400 -2.14 29.90 15.24
C VAL A 400 -2.37 28.95 16.40
N ALA A 401 -3.49 29.13 17.11
CA ALA A 401 -3.97 28.21 18.12
C ALA A 401 -5.40 27.78 17.78
N GLN A 402 -5.58 26.49 17.49
CA GLN A 402 -6.88 25.90 17.23
C GLN A 402 -7.36 25.12 18.46
N GLN A 403 -8.52 25.49 19.01
CA GLN A 403 -9.11 24.84 20.17
C GLN A 403 -10.58 24.52 19.88
N GLY A 404 -10.87 23.24 19.59
CA GLY A 404 -12.20 22.82 19.20
C GLY A 404 -12.68 23.57 17.96
N ASN A 405 -13.71 24.40 18.13
CA ASN A 405 -14.33 25.18 17.06
C ASN A 405 -13.86 26.66 17.02
N THR A 406 -12.73 26.97 17.61
CA THR A 406 -12.13 28.32 17.60
C THR A 406 -10.74 28.31 17.03
N LEU A 407 -10.37 29.42 16.37
CA LEU A 407 -9.08 29.65 15.76
C LEU A 407 -8.58 31.04 16.21
N ASP A 408 -7.57 31.06 17.04
CA ASP A 408 -6.88 32.28 17.44
C ASP A 408 -5.66 32.46 16.53
N ILE A 409 -5.56 33.60 15.84
CA ILE A 409 -4.51 33.88 14.85
C ILE A 409 -3.82 35.19 15.26
N LYS A 410 -2.53 35.09 15.51
CA LYS A 410 -1.67 36.27 15.66
C LYS A 410 -0.81 36.43 14.42
N THR A 411 -1.06 37.52 13.70
CA THR A 411 -0.38 37.83 12.43
C THR A 411 0.69 38.89 12.70
N THR A 412 1.94 38.59 12.32
CA THR A 412 3.05 39.58 12.39
C THR A 412 3.47 39.96 10.97
N ARG A 413 3.47 41.28 10.70
CA ARG A 413 4.01 41.84 9.46
C ARG A 413 5.20 42.74 9.81
N VAL A 414 6.32 42.51 9.15
CA VAL A 414 7.49 43.36 9.27
C VAL A 414 7.23 44.69 8.54
N VAL A 415 7.49 45.80 9.18
CA VAL A 415 7.38 47.14 8.61
C VAL A 415 8.76 47.75 8.56
N GLU A 416 9.23 48.08 7.34
CA GLU A 416 10.54 48.69 7.15
C GLU A 416 10.61 50.07 7.86
N TYR A 417 11.62 50.25 8.70
CA TYR A 417 11.87 51.46 9.51
C TYR A 417 10.80 51.80 10.57
N ALA A 418 9.98 50.83 10.98
CA ALA A 418 8.99 50.99 12.04
C ALA A 418 8.85 49.69 12.86
N ASP A 419 8.09 49.74 13.95
CA ASP A 419 7.77 48.56 14.74
C ASP A 419 6.93 47.57 13.90
N ASP A 420 7.12 46.25 14.15
CA ASP A 420 6.33 45.21 13.53
C ASP A 420 4.82 45.43 13.79
N GLN A 421 4.04 45.29 12.75
CA GLN A 421 2.59 45.34 12.87
C GLN A 421 2.08 43.95 13.31
N VAL A 422 1.46 43.93 14.50
CA VAL A 422 0.85 42.69 15.04
C VAL A 422 -0.67 42.86 15.08
N VAL A 423 -1.37 41.85 14.59
CA VAL A 423 -2.84 41.79 14.59
C VAL A 423 -3.27 40.45 15.20
N ASP A 424 -4.12 40.50 16.21
CA ASP A 424 -4.73 39.31 16.82
C ASP A 424 -6.19 39.18 16.34
N GLU A 425 -6.55 37.99 15.90
CA GLU A 425 -7.91 37.66 15.46
C GLU A 425 -8.40 36.39 16.12
N LYS A 426 -9.66 36.37 16.54
CA LYS A 426 -10.32 35.19 17.07
C LYS A 426 -11.51 34.84 16.19
N LEU A 427 -11.50 33.68 15.59
CA LEU A 427 -12.52 33.22 14.65
C LEU A 427 -13.25 31.99 15.18
N ALA A 428 -14.56 31.92 14.95
CA ALA A 428 -15.30 30.69 15.10
C ALA A 428 -15.25 29.90 13.79
N LEU A 429 -15.05 28.56 13.88
CA LEU A 429 -14.94 27.67 12.72
C LEU A 429 -16.29 27.01 12.35
N ASP A 430 -17.41 27.61 12.74
CA ASP A 430 -18.77 27.16 12.48
C ASP A 430 -19.52 28.00 11.42
N GLY A 431 -18.83 28.97 10.84
CA GLY A 431 -19.38 29.90 9.85
C GLY A 431 -20.07 31.12 10.47
N SER A 432 -20.08 31.28 11.79
CA SER A 432 -20.57 32.50 12.43
C SER A 432 -19.63 33.69 12.16
N GLU A 433 -20.22 34.91 12.24
CA GLU A 433 -19.47 36.15 12.03
C GLU A 433 -18.55 36.47 13.21
N SER A 434 -17.28 36.73 12.90
CA SER A 434 -16.30 37.33 13.81
C SER A 434 -15.98 38.75 13.37
N ARG A 435 -15.88 39.70 14.32
CA ARG A 435 -15.67 41.09 14.02
C ARG A 435 -14.30 41.53 14.52
N SER A 436 -13.58 42.22 13.66
CA SER A 436 -12.26 42.79 13.92
C SER A 436 -12.09 44.12 13.18
N GLU A 437 -10.90 44.69 13.22
CA GLU A 437 -10.53 45.85 12.46
C GLU A 437 -9.37 45.59 11.51
N PHE A 438 -9.39 46.22 10.36
CA PHE A 438 -8.31 46.21 9.39
C PHE A 438 -8.05 47.66 8.92
N MET A 439 -6.87 48.17 9.12
CA MET A 439 -6.50 49.56 8.77
C MET A 439 -7.52 50.59 9.31
N ASN A 440 -7.89 50.50 10.58
CA ASN A 440 -8.89 51.31 11.24
C ASN A 440 -10.29 51.28 10.56
N SER A 441 -10.61 50.20 9.90
CA SER A 441 -11.90 50.00 9.24
C SER A 441 -12.53 48.70 9.71
N PRO A 442 -13.87 48.67 9.90
CA PRO A 442 -14.56 47.46 10.34
C PRO A 442 -14.34 46.28 9.37
N ARG A 443 -14.01 45.14 9.93
CA ARG A 443 -13.88 43.85 9.22
C ARG A 443 -14.82 42.83 9.82
N VAL A 444 -15.53 42.12 8.96
CA VAL A 444 -16.35 40.93 9.31
C VAL A 444 -15.74 39.75 8.62
N THR A 445 -15.46 38.68 9.37
CA THR A 445 -14.90 37.44 8.87
C THR A 445 -15.81 36.27 9.26
N THR A 446 -16.10 35.38 8.34
CA THR A 446 -16.67 34.05 8.59
C THR A 446 -15.63 32.99 8.31
N ALA A 447 -15.52 31.99 9.16
CA ALA A 447 -14.58 30.87 8.97
C ALA A 447 -15.29 29.53 9.23
N ARG A 448 -14.96 28.49 8.44
CA ARG A 448 -15.51 27.16 8.65
C ARG A 448 -14.54 26.07 8.25
N LEU A 449 -14.64 24.94 8.91
CA LEU A 449 -13.96 23.71 8.49
C LEU A 449 -14.67 23.13 7.26
N ALA A 450 -13.90 22.63 6.29
CA ALA A 450 -14.36 21.99 5.08
C ALA A 450 -13.66 20.64 4.87
N ASP A 451 -14.21 19.82 3.99
CA ASP A 451 -13.66 18.52 3.60
C ASP A 451 -13.28 17.63 4.80
N GLY A 452 -14.23 17.49 5.72
CA GLY A 452 -14.02 16.70 6.93
C GLY A 452 -13.00 17.31 7.91
N GLY A 453 -12.79 18.63 7.86
CA GLY A 453 -11.86 19.33 8.75
C GLY A 453 -10.43 19.40 8.21
N SER A 454 -10.17 18.98 6.97
CA SER A 454 -8.84 19.05 6.35
C SER A 454 -8.48 20.42 5.80
N ARG A 455 -9.46 21.32 5.65
CA ARG A 455 -9.28 22.70 5.18
C ARG A 455 -10.05 23.69 6.03
N ILE A 456 -9.55 24.95 6.10
CA ILE A 456 -10.32 26.08 6.61
C ILE A 456 -10.67 26.99 5.43
N LEU A 457 -11.93 27.34 5.31
CA LEU A 457 -12.41 28.35 4.37
C LEU A 457 -12.77 29.61 5.15
N MET A 458 -12.26 30.75 4.70
CA MET A 458 -12.53 32.06 5.31
C MET A 458 -12.99 33.06 4.27
N ASP A 459 -14.05 33.77 4.58
CA ASP A 459 -14.53 34.91 3.80
C ASP A 459 -14.51 36.14 4.69
N SER A 460 -13.86 37.22 4.28
CA SER A 460 -13.84 38.47 5.02
C SER A 460 -14.22 39.67 4.17
N VAL A 461 -14.89 40.64 4.79
CA VAL A 461 -15.30 41.89 4.19
C VAL A 461 -14.83 43.03 5.06
N VAL A 462 -14.03 43.94 4.48
CA VAL A 462 -13.62 45.24 5.08
C VAL A 462 -14.48 46.30 4.44
N THR A 463 -15.10 47.16 5.28
CA THR A 463 -15.81 48.35 4.81
C THR A 463 -14.94 49.57 5.19
N PHE A 464 -14.32 50.19 4.21
CA PHE A 464 -13.36 51.27 4.48
C PHE A 464 -14.05 52.49 5.06
N SER A 465 -13.47 53.03 6.15
CA SER A 465 -13.85 54.25 6.80
C SER A 465 -13.33 55.50 6.09
N TRP A 466 -12.56 55.32 5.01
CA TRP A 466 -11.90 56.37 4.22
C TRP A 466 -12.06 56.11 2.72
N GLY A 467 -11.91 57.13 1.91
CA GLY A 467 -12.08 57.01 0.45
C GLY A 467 -13.55 57.25 0.02
N ALA A 468 -13.96 56.61 -1.09
CA ALA A 468 -15.35 56.70 -1.54
C ALA A 468 -16.30 56.02 -0.52
N PRO A 469 -17.40 56.69 -0.11
CA PRO A 469 -18.33 56.12 0.88
C PRO A 469 -18.78 54.69 0.49
N GLY A 470 -18.63 53.74 1.43
CA GLY A 470 -19.06 52.36 1.26
C GLY A 470 -18.12 51.49 0.42
N SER A 471 -16.90 51.92 0.10
CA SER A 471 -15.89 51.09 -0.55
C SER A 471 -15.62 49.83 0.26
N LYS A 472 -15.63 48.69 -0.40
CA LYS A 472 -15.42 47.39 0.24
C LYS A 472 -14.25 46.63 -0.37
N MET A 473 -13.59 45.86 0.46
CA MET A 473 -12.63 44.82 0.03
C MET A 473 -13.14 43.48 0.55
N THR A 474 -13.17 42.52 -0.30
CA THR A 474 -13.50 41.12 0.07
C THR A 474 -12.25 40.27 -0.08
N THR A 475 -12.07 39.36 0.84
CA THR A 475 -10.98 38.37 0.79
C THR A 475 -11.56 36.99 1.02
N LYS A 476 -11.25 36.05 0.12
CA LYS A 476 -11.55 34.63 0.30
C LYS A 476 -10.25 33.87 0.48
N GLU A 477 -10.17 33.06 1.53
CA GLU A 477 -8.98 32.26 1.82
C GLU A 477 -9.35 30.79 1.95
N THR A 478 -8.46 29.94 1.44
CA THR A 478 -8.47 28.50 1.68
C THR A 478 -7.14 28.11 2.31
N TRP A 479 -7.18 27.62 3.54
CA TRP A 479 -6.03 27.14 4.27
C TRP A 479 -5.93 25.63 4.15
N THR A 480 -4.75 25.12 3.83
CA THR A 480 -4.47 23.68 3.66
C THR A 480 -3.10 23.34 4.23
N LEU A 481 -3.02 22.28 5.04
CA LEU A 481 -1.73 21.79 5.51
C LEU A 481 -1.05 20.95 4.41
N LEU A 482 0.22 21.21 4.17
CA LEU A 482 1.08 20.50 3.24
C LEU A 482 2.18 19.74 3.99
N ASP A 483 2.87 18.83 3.28
CA ASP A 483 4.06 18.13 3.78
C ASP A 483 3.83 17.42 5.14
N GLY A 484 2.64 16.81 5.31
CA GLY A 484 2.28 16.13 6.56
C GLY A 484 2.15 17.07 7.76
N GLY A 485 1.69 18.31 7.54
CA GLY A 485 1.50 19.32 8.58
C GLY A 485 2.75 20.17 8.89
N LYS A 486 3.79 20.10 8.06
CA LYS A 486 5.02 20.88 8.19
C LYS A 486 5.00 22.19 7.41
N ALA A 487 4.05 22.35 6.49
CA ALA A 487 3.82 23.59 5.77
C ALA A 487 2.32 23.91 5.74
N LEU A 488 2.00 25.19 5.64
CA LEU A 488 0.65 25.75 5.50
C LEU A 488 0.57 26.50 4.18
N SER A 489 -0.38 26.16 3.31
CA SER A 489 -0.74 26.92 2.13
C SER A 489 -1.98 27.74 2.40
N ILE A 490 -1.94 29.01 2.05
CA ILE A 490 -3.08 29.92 2.06
C ILE A 490 -3.32 30.43 0.65
N GLN A 491 -4.30 29.84 -0.02
CA GLN A 491 -4.79 30.38 -1.28
C GLN A 491 -5.73 31.54 -0.97
N ARG A 492 -5.43 32.73 -1.53
CA ARG A 492 -6.13 33.97 -1.21
C ARG A 492 -6.58 34.66 -2.49
N HIS A 493 -7.85 34.98 -2.57
CA HIS A 493 -8.43 35.86 -3.60
C HIS A 493 -8.94 37.15 -2.96
N ILE A 494 -8.44 38.30 -3.43
CA ILE A 494 -8.81 39.62 -2.94
C ILE A 494 -9.50 40.38 -4.07
N SER A 495 -10.70 40.91 -3.78
CA SER A 495 -11.41 41.84 -4.66
C SER A 495 -11.53 43.20 -3.96
N SER A 496 -11.09 44.27 -4.62
CA SER A 496 -11.08 45.58 -4.07
C SER A 496 -11.35 46.65 -5.16
N PRO A 497 -11.66 47.90 -4.81
CA PRO A 497 -11.80 48.99 -5.80
C PRO A 497 -10.56 49.23 -6.67
N ARG A 498 -9.40 48.67 -6.29
CA ARG A 498 -8.13 48.72 -7.06
C ARG A 498 -7.93 47.50 -7.98
N GLY A 499 -8.94 46.61 -8.08
CA GLY A 499 -8.91 45.40 -8.86
C GLY A 499 -8.73 44.14 -8.02
N GLU A 500 -8.59 43.02 -8.71
CA GLU A 500 -8.47 41.70 -8.14
C GLU A 500 -7.02 41.24 -8.01
N LEU A 501 -6.77 40.37 -7.03
CA LEU A 501 -5.46 39.79 -6.76
C LEU A 501 -5.61 38.39 -6.25
N ASP A 502 -4.92 37.45 -6.90
CA ASP A 502 -4.76 36.08 -6.44
C ASP A 502 -3.36 35.88 -5.87
N GLN A 503 -3.28 35.13 -4.77
CA GLN A 503 -2.03 34.80 -4.08
C GLN A 503 -2.08 33.32 -3.65
N ASN A 504 -0.92 32.66 -3.67
CA ASN A 504 -0.71 31.40 -2.99
C ASN A 504 0.46 31.58 -2.02
N LEU A 505 0.14 31.73 -0.75
CA LEU A 505 1.13 31.96 0.29
C LEU A 505 1.46 30.65 0.99
N VAL A 506 2.74 30.34 1.08
CA VAL A 506 3.22 29.15 1.76
C VAL A 506 4.02 29.55 2.99
N PHE A 507 3.81 28.85 4.09
CA PHE A 507 4.51 29.04 5.35
C PHE A 507 5.07 27.69 5.80
N TYR A 508 6.26 27.66 6.39
CA TYR A 508 6.79 26.46 7.03
C TYR A 508 6.59 26.51 8.55
N LYS A 509 6.37 25.36 9.16
CA LYS A 509 6.20 25.23 10.61
C LYS A 509 7.55 25.31 11.29
N ARG A 510 7.69 26.21 12.29
CA ARG A 510 8.88 26.38 13.11
C ARG A 510 8.85 25.45 14.34
#